data_48f8c4188097df90c76dbc246504d8eb
#
_entry.id   48f8c4188097df90c76dbc246504d8eb
#
_cell.length_a   1.000
_cell.length_b   1.000
_cell.length_c   1.000
_cell.angle_alpha   90.00
_cell.angle_beta   90.00
_cell.angle_gamma   90.00
#
_symmetry.space_group_name_H-M   'P 1'
#
loop_
_entity.id
_entity.type
_entity.pdbx_description
1 polymer ?
#
loop_
_entity_poly.entity_id
_entity_poly.type
_entity_poly.pdbx_seq_one_letter_code
_entity_poly.pdbx_strand_id
1 'polypeptide(L)'
;MGEKGTDVQSETKRARIAIDAMGGDNAPGEIVAGAILAQREGGVELTLVGDEAQIRPLLGDAAGAIAVAHVPGEIAMDAHATQALRNARGTSLGHVVEMVREGSADAALSAGNSGAFLAIGLVRLRTIPGIARPAIAAVLPTIGGPFVLCDAGANVDCRPEWIAQFALMGDAYAKIALGIDRPRVGIISIGEERTKGNQQTLEAAALLDDLPLNFIGHVEGKDIYEHHADVVVCDGFVGNVILKTSEGAGQFIATMLREMIDGAPPLGKAGAFLLKPQFEKLRARLRYDTYGGAPLLGLRGACIVTHGRSNRVAIHNAIRNAAALVERNLIGTIEASLSKTLAEPSAAEVT
;
A
#
# COMPACT_ATOMS: atom_id res chain seq x y z
N MET A 1 29.40 -26.47 -39.96
CA MET A 1 28.73 -25.15 -39.96
C MET A 1 27.85 -25.14 -38.73
N GLY A 2 28.34 -24.52 -37.67
CA GLY A 2 27.63 -24.46 -36.40
C GLY A 2 26.80 -23.17 -36.34
N GLU A 3 25.49 -23.33 -36.14
CA GLU A 3 24.61 -22.20 -35.83
C GLU A 3 24.86 -21.72 -34.39
N LYS A 4 25.35 -20.50 -34.29
CA LYS A 4 25.40 -19.76 -33.04
C LYS A 4 23.97 -19.35 -32.68
N GLY A 5 23.37 -20.03 -31.72
CA GLY A 5 22.18 -19.55 -31.01
C GLY A 5 22.51 -18.24 -30.32
N THR A 6 21.95 -17.16 -30.80
CA THR A 6 21.93 -15.87 -30.10
C THR A 6 20.96 -15.99 -28.94
N ASP A 7 21.50 -16.20 -27.75
CA ASP A 7 20.78 -16.05 -26.49
C ASP A 7 20.39 -14.57 -26.34
N VAL A 8 19.16 -14.24 -26.77
CA VAL A 8 18.55 -12.93 -26.48
C VAL A 8 18.11 -12.99 -25.02
N GLN A 9 19.04 -12.67 -24.10
CA GLN A 9 18.67 -12.29 -22.75
C GLN A 9 17.72 -11.08 -22.88
N SER A 10 16.44 -11.30 -22.66
CA SER A 10 15.49 -10.20 -22.48
C SER A 10 15.97 -9.39 -21.27
N GLU A 11 16.52 -8.21 -21.52
CA GLU A 11 16.78 -7.24 -20.45
C GLU A 11 15.44 -7.01 -19.76
N THR A 12 15.28 -7.55 -18.57
CA THR A 12 14.12 -7.29 -17.71
C THR A 12 14.12 -5.77 -17.45
N LYS A 13 13.17 -5.08 -18.04
CA LYS A 13 13.01 -3.62 -17.91
C LYS A 13 12.89 -3.28 -16.41
N ARG A 14 13.85 -2.52 -15.89
CA ARG A 14 13.83 -2.08 -14.50
C ARG A 14 12.63 -1.19 -14.24
N ALA A 15 11.96 -1.36 -13.10
CA ALA A 15 10.88 -0.48 -12.70
C ALA A 15 11.42 0.93 -12.40
N ARG A 16 10.82 1.95 -13.02
CA ARG A 16 11.15 3.37 -12.84
C ARG A 16 10.23 3.96 -11.78
N ILE A 17 10.79 4.43 -10.68
CA ILE A 17 10.02 4.93 -9.54
C ILE A 17 10.34 6.38 -9.27
N ALA A 18 9.30 7.24 -9.36
CA ALA A 18 9.37 8.64 -8.97
C ALA A 18 9.02 8.79 -7.49
N ILE A 19 9.89 9.42 -6.72
CA ILE A 19 9.78 9.53 -5.26
C ILE A 19 9.65 11.00 -4.88
N ASP A 20 8.56 11.36 -4.21
CA ASP A 20 8.36 12.65 -3.58
C ASP A 20 9.35 12.79 -2.41
N ALA A 21 10.44 13.50 -2.64
CA ALA A 21 11.52 13.65 -1.66
C ALA A 21 11.17 14.65 -0.55
N MET A 22 10.12 15.46 -0.72
CA MET A 22 9.72 16.52 0.21
C MET A 22 8.52 16.13 1.08
N GLY A 23 7.88 14.99 0.81
CA GLY A 23 6.71 14.53 1.56
C GLY A 23 7.07 13.78 2.84
N GLY A 24 6.41 14.13 3.95
CA GLY A 24 6.53 13.48 5.24
C GLY A 24 7.35 14.23 6.29
N ASP A 25 7.19 13.83 7.56
CA ASP A 25 7.77 14.51 8.73
C ASP A 25 9.32 14.47 8.77
N ASN A 26 9.92 13.47 8.09
CA ASN A 26 11.37 13.21 8.06
C ASN A 26 12.00 13.52 6.70
N ALA A 27 11.26 14.21 5.82
CA ALA A 27 11.75 14.62 4.50
C ALA A 27 12.78 15.78 4.62
N PRO A 28 13.72 15.88 3.67
CA PRO A 28 14.09 14.89 2.68
C PRO A 28 15.01 13.77 3.21
N GLY A 29 15.54 13.89 4.41
CA GLY A 29 16.65 13.05 4.93
C GLY A 29 16.39 11.55 4.88
N GLU A 30 15.29 11.08 5.48
CA GLU A 30 14.97 9.65 5.51
C GLU A 30 14.48 9.14 4.13
N ILE A 31 13.88 10.01 3.31
CA ILE A 31 13.43 9.66 1.96
C ILE A 31 14.65 9.36 1.08
N VAL A 32 15.61 10.29 1.05
CA VAL A 32 16.86 10.12 0.29
C VAL A 32 17.66 8.92 0.79
N ALA A 33 17.78 8.74 2.11
CA ALA A 33 18.47 7.60 2.69
C ALA A 33 17.84 6.25 2.31
N GLY A 34 16.50 6.17 2.28
CA GLY A 34 15.76 4.99 1.83
C GLY A 34 15.97 4.71 0.34
N ALA A 35 15.97 5.75 -0.50
CA ALA A 35 16.25 5.64 -1.92
C ALA A 35 17.68 5.11 -2.19
N ILE A 36 18.68 5.59 -1.41
CA ILE A 36 20.05 5.08 -1.50
C ILE A 36 20.15 3.59 -1.15
N LEU A 37 19.39 3.14 -0.11
CA LEU A 37 19.36 1.72 0.24
C LEU A 37 18.80 0.88 -0.90
N ALA A 38 17.68 1.29 -1.50
CA ALA A 38 17.07 0.58 -2.62
C ALA A 38 17.96 0.58 -3.88
N GLN A 39 18.63 1.69 -4.17
CA GLN A 39 19.55 1.81 -5.29
C GLN A 39 20.75 0.87 -5.16
N ARG A 40 21.29 0.69 -3.94
CA ARG A 40 22.42 -0.23 -3.68
C ARG A 40 22.06 -1.70 -3.92
N GLU A 41 20.81 -2.09 -3.67
CA GLU A 41 20.34 -3.44 -3.98
C GLU A 41 20.10 -3.64 -5.49
N GLY A 42 19.90 -2.55 -6.23
CA GLY A 42 19.69 -2.58 -7.67
C GLY A 42 18.28 -3.02 -8.08
N GLY A 43 18.08 -3.24 -9.38
CA GLY A 43 16.81 -3.69 -9.95
C GLY A 43 15.78 -2.57 -10.16
N VAL A 44 16.08 -1.32 -9.80
CA VAL A 44 15.18 -0.16 -9.94
C VAL A 44 15.90 1.03 -10.55
N GLU A 45 15.15 1.91 -11.21
CA GLU A 45 15.57 3.25 -11.62
C GLU A 45 14.83 4.28 -10.77
N LEU A 46 15.55 5.12 -10.05
CA LEU A 46 14.96 6.05 -9.10
C LEU A 46 15.12 7.50 -9.55
N THR A 47 14.03 8.26 -9.42
CA THR A 47 14.04 9.72 -9.57
C THR A 47 13.49 10.34 -8.27
N LEU A 48 14.33 11.10 -7.58
CA LEU A 48 13.91 11.93 -6.45
C LEU A 48 13.38 13.27 -6.97
N VAL A 49 12.20 13.66 -6.53
CA VAL A 49 11.52 14.88 -6.96
C VAL A 49 11.39 15.83 -5.78
N GLY A 50 11.90 17.03 -5.93
CA GLY A 50 11.86 18.05 -4.87
C GLY A 50 12.92 19.13 -5.02
N ASP A 51 13.21 19.84 -3.94
CA ASP A 51 14.24 20.89 -3.91
C ASP A 51 15.63 20.26 -4.05
N GLU A 52 16.21 20.44 -5.22
CA GLU A 52 17.54 19.91 -5.57
C GLU A 52 18.63 20.38 -4.61
N ALA A 53 18.53 21.61 -4.10
CA ALA A 53 19.52 22.16 -3.18
C ALA A 53 19.52 21.42 -1.82
N GLN A 54 18.38 20.87 -1.41
CA GLN A 54 18.27 20.06 -0.20
C GLN A 54 18.60 18.59 -0.45
N ILE A 55 18.25 18.04 -1.64
CA ILE A 55 18.43 16.64 -1.97
C ILE A 55 19.88 16.28 -2.29
N ARG A 56 20.55 17.06 -3.16
CA ARG A 56 21.90 16.71 -3.66
C ARG A 56 22.96 16.52 -2.57
N PRO A 57 23.03 17.35 -1.52
CA PRO A 57 23.99 17.14 -0.44
C PRO A 57 23.83 15.81 0.30
N LEU A 58 22.60 15.25 0.31
CA LEU A 58 22.28 14.00 1.02
C LEU A 58 22.61 12.73 0.21
N LEU A 59 22.78 12.87 -1.11
CA LEU A 59 23.08 11.71 -1.99
C LEU A 59 24.50 11.17 -1.82
N GLY A 60 25.48 12.02 -1.49
CA GLY A 60 26.87 11.59 -1.38
C GLY A 60 27.33 10.82 -2.62
N ASP A 61 27.89 9.63 -2.42
CA ASP A 61 28.41 8.76 -3.50
C ASP A 61 27.30 8.24 -4.44
N ALA A 62 26.04 8.32 -4.06
CA ALA A 62 24.90 7.90 -4.89
C ALA A 62 24.44 8.97 -5.90
N ALA A 63 25.04 10.16 -5.90
CA ALA A 63 24.64 11.30 -6.74
C ALA A 63 24.63 11.01 -8.26
N GLY A 64 25.46 10.06 -8.73
CA GLY A 64 25.50 9.63 -10.13
C GLY A 64 24.53 8.49 -10.49
N ALA A 65 23.93 7.85 -9.48
CA ALA A 65 23.08 6.66 -9.65
C ALA A 65 21.59 6.93 -9.46
N ILE A 66 21.21 8.06 -8.85
CA ILE A 66 19.81 8.46 -8.61
C ILE A 66 19.58 9.80 -9.29
N ALA A 67 18.58 9.85 -10.17
CA ALA A 67 18.19 11.10 -10.83
C ALA A 67 17.48 12.06 -9.85
N VAL A 68 17.65 13.36 -10.06
CA VAL A 68 16.94 14.40 -9.28
C VAL A 68 16.20 15.31 -10.26
N ALA A 69 14.87 15.40 -10.08
CA ALA A 69 14.02 16.36 -10.76
C ALA A 69 13.74 17.54 -9.82
N HIS A 70 14.25 18.73 -10.15
CA HIS A 70 14.05 19.92 -9.33
C HIS A 70 12.61 20.41 -9.39
N VAL A 71 11.96 20.45 -8.23
CA VAL A 71 10.63 21.06 -8.02
C VAL A 71 10.64 21.78 -6.67
N PRO A 72 10.49 23.10 -6.63
CA PRO A 72 10.69 23.87 -5.40
C PRO A 72 9.50 23.80 -4.42
N GLY A 73 8.31 23.44 -4.92
CA GLY A 73 7.09 23.42 -4.11
C GLY A 73 6.85 22.05 -3.44
N GLU A 74 6.21 22.10 -2.30
CA GLU A 74 5.76 20.94 -1.53
C GLU A 74 4.30 21.09 -1.12
N ILE A 75 3.66 20.01 -0.68
CA ILE A 75 2.31 20.03 -0.10
C ILE A 75 2.43 19.75 1.40
N ALA A 76 1.92 20.67 2.22
CA ALA A 76 1.92 20.52 3.67
C ALA A 76 1.08 19.30 4.12
N MET A 77 1.49 18.65 5.21
CA MET A 77 0.84 17.43 5.73
C MET A 77 -0.62 17.66 6.15
N ASP A 78 -0.97 18.88 6.57
CA ASP A 78 -2.30 19.31 7.00
C ASP A 78 -3.12 20.00 5.89
N ALA A 79 -2.58 20.10 4.67
CA ALA A 79 -3.29 20.73 3.57
C ALA A 79 -4.58 20.00 3.20
N HIS A 80 -5.66 20.74 3.02
CA HIS A 80 -6.91 20.18 2.49
C HIS A 80 -6.71 19.64 1.06
N ALA A 81 -7.25 18.46 0.78
CA ALA A 81 -7.09 17.78 -0.53
C ALA A 81 -7.49 18.65 -1.73
N THR A 82 -8.54 19.48 -1.59
CA THR A 82 -8.99 20.42 -2.64
C THR A 82 -8.00 21.53 -2.91
N GLN A 83 -7.36 22.07 -1.87
CA GLN A 83 -6.32 23.09 -2.01
C GLN A 83 -5.04 22.49 -2.59
N ALA A 84 -4.63 21.31 -2.09
CA ALA A 84 -3.50 20.56 -2.61
C ALA A 84 -3.66 20.25 -4.12
N LEU A 85 -4.85 19.85 -4.54
CA LEU A 85 -5.15 19.60 -5.95
C LEU A 85 -4.99 20.85 -6.83
N ARG A 86 -5.45 22.03 -6.36
CA ARG A 86 -5.28 23.32 -7.10
C ARG A 86 -3.83 23.68 -7.26
N ASN A 87 -3.02 23.44 -6.24
CA ASN A 87 -1.61 23.81 -6.18
C ASN A 87 -0.68 22.68 -6.65
N ALA A 88 -1.21 21.53 -7.07
CA ALA A 88 -0.42 20.34 -7.43
C ALA A 88 0.68 20.60 -8.48
N ARG A 89 0.42 21.52 -9.43
CA ARG A 89 1.43 21.93 -10.40
C ARG A 89 2.54 22.69 -9.70
N GLY A 90 3.78 22.24 -9.85
CA GLY A 90 4.95 22.87 -9.21
C GLY A 90 5.23 22.37 -7.81
N THR A 91 4.57 21.30 -7.35
CA THR A 91 4.90 20.58 -6.12
C THR A 91 5.50 19.21 -6.43
N SER A 92 6.37 18.71 -5.55
CA SER A 92 7.03 17.42 -5.66
C SER A 92 6.01 16.28 -5.79
N LEU A 93 4.96 16.28 -4.94
CA LEU A 93 3.88 15.30 -4.99
C LEU A 93 3.10 15.33 -6.31
N GLY A 94 2.79 16.52 -6.83
CA GLY A 94 2.11 16.66 -8.11
C GLY A 94 2.98 16.17 -9.27
N HIS A 95 4.28 16.42 -9.20
CA HIS A 95 5.23 16.05 -10.25
C HIS A 95 5.46 14.55 -10.35
N VAL A 96 5.56 13.81 -9.22
CA VAL A 96 5.69 12.35 -9.26
C VAL A 96 4.48 11.68 -9.91
N VAL A 97 3.26 12.19 -9.66
CA VAL A 97 2.04 11.70 -10.31
C VAL A 97 2.05 12.01 -11.80
N GLU A 98 2.54 13.20 -12.19
CA GLU A 98 2.65 13.59 -13.59
C GLU A 98 3.65 12.71 -14.35
N MET A 99 4.78 12.37 -13.76
CA MET A 99 5.76 11.45 -14.32
C MET A 99 5.15 10.07 -14.64
N VAL A 100 4.28 9.56 -13.76
CA VAL A 100 3.54 8.32 -14.01
C VAL A 100 2.54 8.51 -15.15
N ARG A 101 1.81 9.62 -15.20
CA ARG A 101 0.86 9.93 -16.25
C ARG A 101 1.52 10.02 -17.64
N GLU A 102 2.71 10.59 -17.71
CA GLU A 102 3.48 10.77 -18.95
C GLU A 102 4.27 9.52 -19.35
N GLY A 103 4.30 8.51 -18.49
CA GLY A 103 5.05 7.27 -18.71
C GLY A 103 6.56 7.43 -18.55
N SER A 104 7.05 8.50 -17.94
CA SER A 104 8.46 8.67 -17.55
C SER A 104 8.82 7.93 -16.27
N ALA A 105 7.82 7.59 -15.43
CA ALA A 105 7.92 6.67 -14.31
C ALA A 105 6.82 5.60 -14.39
N ASP A 106 7.06 4.43 -13.82
CA ASP A 106 6.10 3.33 -13.76
C ASP A 106 5.32 3.35 -12.43
N ALA A 107 5.89 3.97 -11.38
CA ALA A 107 5.23 4.17 -10.09
C ALA A 107 5.62 5.50 -9.44
N ALA A 108 4.70 6.04 -8.62
CA ALA A 108 4.90 7.19 -7.74
C ALA A 108 4.88 6.77 -6.28
N LEU A 109 5.81 7.30 -5.47
CA LEU A 109 5.90 7.06 -4.04
C LEU A 109 5.91 8.38 -3.27
N SER A 110 5.12 8.48 -2.20
CA SER A 110 5.14 9.63 -1.28
C SER A 110 4.88 9.22 0.17
N ALA A 111 5.59 9.85 1.10
CA ALA A 111 5.31 9.83 2.53
C ALA A 111 4.51 11.08 2.98
N GLY A 112 4.07 11.89 2.02
CA GLY A 112 3.33 13.12 2.26
C GLY A 112 1.84 12.90 2.58
N ASN A 113 1.06 13.95 2.37
CA ASN A 113 -0.38 13.98 2.63
C ASN A 113 -1.14 12.96 1.74
N SER A 114 -1.64 11.88 2.35
CA SER A 114 -2.34 10.78 1.65
C SER A 114 -3.61 11.26 0.94
N GLY A 115 -4.37 12.18 1.53
CA GLY A 115 -5.57 12.73 0.92
C GLY A 115 -5.26 13.57 -0.31
N ALA A 116 -4.18 14.35 -0.27
CA ALA A 116 -3.67 15.10 -1.41
C ALA A 116 -3.21 14.15 -2.54
N PHE A 117 -2.45 13.11 -2.19
CA PHE A 117 -1.96 12.14 -3.16
C PHE A 117 -3.12 11.40 -3.85
N LEU A 118 -4.12 10.97 -3.07
CA LEU A 118 -5.33 10.34 -3.61
C LEU A 118 -6.07 11.28 -4.57
N ALA A 119 -6.29 12.55 -4.17
CA ALA A 119 -7.03 13.52 -4.97
C ALA A 119 -6.28 13.86 -6.28
N ILE A 120 -4.97 14.05 -6.21
CA ILE A 120 -4.13 14.34 -7.39
C ILE A 120 -4.09 13.11 -8.30
N GLY A 121 -3.89 11.91 -7.74
CA GLY A 121 -3.89 10.65 -8.48
C GLY A 121 -5.22 10.43 -9.22
N LEU A 122 -6.35 10.61 -8.53
CA LEU A 122 -7.68 10.46 -9.13
C LEU A 122 -7.91 11.42 -10.30
N VAL A 123 -7.51 12.67 -10.19
CA VAL A 123 -7.73 13.68 -11.24
C VAL A 123 -6.75 13.50 -12.40
N ARG A 124 -5.48 13.17 -12.13
CA ARG A 124 -4.42 13.10 -13.15
C ARG A 124 -4.33 11.75 -13.84
N LEU A 125 -4.39 10.65 -13.08
CA LEU A 125 -4.30 9.30 -13.63
C LEU A 125 -5.67 8.73 -14.00
N ARG A 126 -6.73 9.19 -13.33
CA ARG A 126 -8.08 8.62 -13.40
C ARG A 126 -8.13 7.19 -12.86
N THR A 127 -9.33 6.63 -12.80
CA THR A 127 -9.52 5.22 -12.41
C THR A 127 -9.40 4.29 -13.62
N ILE A 128 -9.06 3.05 -13.35
CA ILE A 128 -9.20 1.93 -14.30
C ILE A 128 -10.64 1.90 -14.81
N PRO A 129 -10.89 1.67 -16.11
CA PRO A 129 -12.25 1.56 -16.64
C PRO A 129 -13.07 0.52 -15.87
N GLY A 130 -14.25 0.91 -15.42
CA GLY A 130 -15.11 0.08 -14.58
C GLY A 130 -14.91 0.27 -13.07
N ILE A 131 -13.83 0.88 -12.60
CA ILE A 131 -13.61 1.24 -11.20
C ILE A 131 -14.21 2.61 -10.90
N ALA A 132 -15.16 2.66 -9.96
CA ALA A 132 -15.81 3.90 -9.53
C ALA A 132 -14.93 4.76 -8.62
N ARG A 133 -14.20 4.12 -7.69
CA ARG A 133 -13.36 4.79 -6.69
C ARG A 133 -12.05 4.03 -6.46
N PRO A 134 -10.91 4.73 -6.34
CA PRO A 134 -9.69 4.11 -5.85
C PRO A 134 -9.82 3.78 -4.36
N ALA A 135 -9.08 2.79 -3.89
CA ALA A 135 -9.02 2.39 -2.48
C ALA A 135 -7.58 2.32 -1.98
N ILE A 136 -7.37 2.58 -0.70
CA ILE A 136 -6.09 2.33 -0.04
C ILE A 136 -6.08 0.88 0.44
N ALA A 137 -5.07 0.11 0.03
CA ALA A 137 -4.88 -1.24 0.55
C ALA A 137 -3.71 -1.27 1.55
N ALA A 138 -3.99 -1.67 2.78
CA ALA A 138 -2.97 -1.81 3.81
C ALA A 138 -2.73 -3.30 4.12
N VAL A 139 -1.46 -3.71 4.24
CA VAL A 139 -1.11 -5.05 4.70
C VAL A 139 -0.83 -5.02 6.20
N LEU A 140 -1.56 -5.83 6.94
CA LEU A 140 -1.46 -5.92 8.39
C LEU A 140 -1.06 -7.34 8.83
N PRO A 141 -0.27 -7.48 9.90
CA PRO A 141 0.14 -8.77 10.42
C PRO A 141 -0.98 -9.46 11.21
N THR A 142 -1.00 -10.79 11.15
CA THR A 142 -1.81 -11.65 12.01
C THR A 142 -0.98 -12.80 12.58
N ILE A 143 -1.60 -13.66 13.40
CA ILE A 143 -0.94 -14.86 13.95
C ILE A 143 -0.56 -15.81 12.81
N GLY A 144 -1.45 -16.00 11.82
CA GLY A 144 -1.28 -16.94 10.71
C GLY A 144 -0.51 -16.42 9.50
N GLY A 145 -0.29 -15.10 9.39
CA GLY A 145 0.35 -14.44 8.25
C GLY A 145 -0.20 -13.03 8.04
N PRO A 146 0.23 -12.30 7.02
CA PRO A 146 -0.33 -10.99 6.69
C PRO A 146 -1.68 -11.12 5.98
N PHE A 147 -2.53 -10.09 6.13
CA PHE A 147 -3.75 -9.93 5.34
C PHE A 147 -3.84 -8.53 4.73
N VAL A 148 -4.66 -8.37 3.71
CA VAL A 148 -4.94 -7.09 3.06
C VAL A 148 -6.23 -6.50 3.62
N LEU A 149 -6.17 -5.28 4.15
CA LEU A 149 -7.32 -4.46 4.52
C LEU A 149 -7.62 -3.48 3.37
N CYS A 150 -8.83 -3.47 2.84
CA CYS A 150 -9.28 -2.60 1.76
C CYS A 150 -10.77 -2.23 1.91
N ASP A 151 -11.15 -0.98 2.04
CA ASP A 151 -10.43 0.28 1.95
C ASP A 151 -9.89 0.71 3.33
N ALA A 152 -8.64 1.10 3.41
CA ALA A 152 -8.02 1.51 4.66
C ALA A 152 -8.11 3.04 4.93
N GLY A 153 -8.94 3.77 4.20
CA GLY A 153 -9.19 5.18 4.51
C GLY A 153 -9.34 6.16 3.34
N ALA A 154 -9.52 5.69 2.10
CA ALA A 154 -9.71 6.57 0.95
C ALA A 154 -11.17 7.10 0.83
N ASN A 155 -12.17 6.28 1.18
CA ASN A 155 -13.58 6.59 0.98
C ASN A 155 -14.37 6.35 2.28
N VAL A 156 -14.82 7.43 2.92
CA VAL A 156 -15.53 7.36 4.22
C VAL A 156 -16.91 6.77 4.04
N ASP A 157 -17.71 7.32 3.12
CA ASP A 157 -19.06 6.85 2.81
C ASP A 157 -19.01 6.10 1.47
N CYS A 158 -19.27 4.80 1.50
CA CYS A 158 -19.22 3.95 0.32
C CYS A 158 -20.62 3.47 -0.11
N ARG A 159 -20.78 3.25 -1.41
CA ARG A 159 -21.87 2.44 -1.93
C ARG A 159 -21.50 0.96 -1.87
N PRO A 160 -22.44 0.03 -1.75
CA PRO A 160 -22.18 -1.41 -1.74
C PRO A 160 -21.35 -1.88 -2.95
N GLU A 161 -21.61 -1.30 -4.14
CA GLU A 161 -20.88 -1.63 -5.37
C GLU A 161 -19.41 -1.25 -5.31
N TRP A 162 -19.06 -0.20 -4.54
CA TRP A 162 -17.65 0.19 -4.36
C TRP A 162 -16.91 -0.80 -3.49
N ILE A 163 -17.56 -1.30 -2.41
CA ILE A 163 -16.99 -2.33 -1.54
C ILE A 163 -16.76 -3.62 -2.34
N ALA A 164 -17.69 -4.00 -3.22
CA ALA A 164 -17.52 -5.11 -4.13
C ALA A 164 -16.31 -4.94 -5.07
N GLN A 165 -16.10 -3.72 -5.58
CA GLN A 165 -14.90 -3.40 -6.38
C GLN A 165 -13.62 -3.42 -5.53
N PHE A 166 -13.68 -2.98 -4.26
CA PHE A 166 -12.53 -3.07 -3.34
C PHE A 166 -12.14 -4.52 -3.10
N ALA A 167 -13.09 -5.45 -3.06
CA ALA A 167 -12.83 -6.87 -2.93
C ALA A 167 -12.07 -7.43 -4.14
N LEU A 168 -12.47 -7.08 -5.36
CA LEU A 168 -11.77 -7.48 -6.59
C LEU A 168 -10.34 -6.91 -6.63
N MET A 169 -10.17 -5.65 -6.24
CA MET A 169 -8.87 -5.02 -6.17
C MET A 169 -7.98 -5.59 -5.06
N GLY A 170 -8.56 -5.86 -3.89
CA GLY A 170 -7.88 -6.47 -2.76
C GLY A 170 -7.42 -7.90 -3.04
N ASP A 171 -8.25 -8.70 -3.72
CA ASP A 171 -7.92 -10.05 -4.19
C ASP A 171 -6.74 -10.02 -5.16
N ALA A 172 -6.79 -9.15 -6.18
CA ALA A 172 -5.68 -8.97 -7.13
C ALA A 172 -4.38 -8.55 -6.43
N TYR A 173 -4.48 -7.64 -5.46
CA TYR A 173 -3.34 -7.19 -4.68
C TYR A 173 -2.77 -8.30 -3.78
N ALA A 174 -3.62 -9.08 -3.09
CA ALA A 174 -3.17 -10.20 -2.26
C ALA A 174 -2.45 -11.28 -3.07
N LYS A 175 -2.91 -11.59 -4.28
CA LYS A 175 -2.23 -12.50 -5.21
C LYS A 175 -0.81 -12.04 -5.51
N ILE A 176 -0.62 -10.75 -5.73
CA ILE A 176 0.68 -10.17 -6.10
C ILE A 176 1.55 -9.96 -4.86
N ALA A 177 1.04 -9.29 -3.83
CA ALA A 177 1.83 -8.87 -2.69
C ALA A 177 2.11 -10.00 -1.70
N LEU A 178 1.14 -10.92 -1.50
CA LEU A 178 1.23 -12.01 -0.53
C LEU A 178 1.53 -13.36 -1.19
N GLY A 179 1.44 -13.46 -2.53
CA GLY A 179 1.67 -14.71 -3.26
C GLY A 179 0.59 -15.78 -3.02
N ILE A 180 -0.65 -15.36 -2.73
CA ILE A 180 -1.77 -16.27 -2.44
C ILE A 180 -2.60 -16.43 -3.72
N ASP A 181 -2.63 -17.60 -4.31
CA ASP A 181 -3.31 -17.84 -5.60
C ASP A 181 -4.83 -17.63 -5.51
N ARG A 182 -5.45 -18.04 -4.41
CA ARG A 182 -6.90 -17.93 -4.17
C ARG A 182 -7.19 -17.34 -2.79
N PRO A 183 -7.04 -16.02 -2.61
CA PRO A 183 -7.24 -15.37 -1.32
C PRO A 183 -8.65 -15.58 -0.78
N ARG A 184 -8.77 -15.81 0.50
CA ARG A 184 -10.06 -15.80 1.23
C ARG A 184 -10.46 -14.36 1.43
N VAL A 185 -11.57 -13.94 0.83
CA VAL A 185 -12.10 -12.57 0.90
C VAL A 185 -13.26 -12.55 1.89
N GLY A 186 -13.18 -11.72 2.92
CA GLY A 186 -14.26 -11.49 3.88
C GLY A 186 -14.68 -10.02 3.93
N ILE A 187 -15.94 -9.78 4.28
CA ILE A 187 -16.44 -8.42 4.57
C ILE A 187 -16.55 -8.21 6.07
N ILE A 188 -16.04 -7.08 6.58
CA ILE A 188 -16.13 -6.78 8.02
C ILE A 188 -17.58 -6.60 8.46
N SER A 189 -17.93 -7.21 9.56
CA SER A 189 -19.29 -7.16 10.12
C SER A 189 -19.25 -7.24 11.66
N ILE A 190 -20.42 -7.14 12.30
CA ILE A 190 -20.62 -7.24 13.75
C ILE A 190 -20.95 -8.67 14.20
N GLY A 191 -20.95 -9.64 13.31
CA GLY A 191 -21.23 -11.06 13.54
C GLY A 191 -21.00 -11.86 12.28
N GLU A 192 -20.78 -13.17 12.42
CA GLU A 192 -20.48 -14.09 11.30
C GLU A 192 -21.74 -14.47 10.50
N GLU A 193 -22.94 -14.30 11.10
CA GLU A 193 -24.20 -14.70 10.45
C GLU A 193 -24.51 -13.73 9.30
N ARG A 194 -25.04 -14.25 8.20
CA ARG A 194 -25.37 -13.49 6.98
C ARG A 194 -26.39 -12.35 7.20
N THR A 195 -27.09 -12.35 8.33
CA THR A 195 -28.08 -11.32 8.70
C THR A 195 -27.50 -10.19 9.54
N LYS A 196 -26.22 -10.28 9.92
CA LYS A 196 -25.55 -9.28 10.76
C LYS A 196 -24.86 -8.21 9.90
N GLY A 197 -24.88 -6.99 10.39
CA GLY A 197 -24.27 -5.83 9.72
C GLY A 197 -25.26 -4.70 9.54
N ASN A 198 -24.77 -3.57 9.05
CA ASN A 198 -25.61 -2.48 8.59
C ASN A 198 -26.08 -2.76 7.15
N GLN A 199 -27.00 -1.93 6.65
CA GLN A 199 -27.57 -2.11 5.30
C GLN A 199 -26.49 -2.17 4.21
N GLN A 200 -25.49 -1.29 4.27
CA GLN A 200 -24.37 -1.25 3.33
C GLN A 200 -23.58 -2.58 3.31
N THR A 201 -23.27 -3.14 4.50
CA THR A 201 -22.55 -4.41 4.61
C THR A 201 -23.37 -5.56 4.03
N LEU A 202 -24.68 -5.62 4.33
CA LEU A 202 -25.56 -6.69 3.83
C LEU A 202 -25.71 -6.64 2.30
N GLU A 203 -25.92 -5.44 1.75
CA GLU A 203 -26.03 -5.25 0.30
C GLU A 203 -24.69 -5.55 -0.40
N ALA A 204 -23.56 -5.13 0.18
CA ALA A 204 -22.25 -5.44 -0.37
C ALA A 204 -21.94 -6.94 -0.31
N ALA A 205 -22.31 -7.64 0.78
CA ALA A 205 -22.13 -9.09 0.90
C ALA A 205 -22.92 -9.85 -0.17
N ALA A 206 -24.14 -9.41 -0.48
CA ALA A 206 -24.94 -10.00 -1.56
C ALA A 206 -24.26 -9.84 -2.93
N LEU A 207 -23.65 -8.68 -3.21
CA LEU A 207 -22.88 -8.48 -4.43
C LEU A 207 -21.61 -9.35 -4.49
N LEU A 208 -20.96 -9.57 -3.34
CA LEU A 208 -19.75 -10.39 -3.25
C LEU A 208 -20.02 -11.88 -3.50
N ASP A 209 -21.20 -12.38 -3.16
CA ASP A 209 -21.63 -13.77 -3.45
C ASP A 209 -21.63 -14.05 -4.97
N ASP A 210 -21.91 -13.05 -5.80
CA ASP A 210 -22.02 -13.18 -7.26
C ASP A 210 -20.67 -12.95 -7.98
N LEU A 211 -19.60 -12.58 -7.25
CA LEU A 211 -18.30 -12.33 -7.86
C LEU A 211 -17.43 -13.59 -7.93
N PRO A 212 -16.54 -13.70 -8.94
CA PRO A 212 -15.62 -14.82 -9.08
C PRO A 212 -14.46 -14.75 -8.06
N LEU A 213 -14.81 -14.62 -6.78
CA LEU A 213 -13.91 -14.55 -5.64
C LEU A 213 -14.06 -15.76 -4.72
N ASN A 214 -13.07 -16.02 -3.91
CA ASN A 214 -13.21 -16.95 -2.79
C ASN A 214 -13.82 -16.19 -1.58
N PHE A 215 -15.06 -15.74 -1.74
CA PHE A 215 -15.78 -15.03 -0.70
C PHE A 215 -16.18 -15.98 0.42
N ILE A 216 -15.76 -15.67 1.66
CA ILE A 216 -16.00 -16.50 2.85
C ILE A 216 -17.11 -15.97 3.74
N GLY A 217 -17.74 -14.84 3.37
CA GLY A 217 -18.83 -14.21 4.14
C GLY A 217 -18.32 -13.13 5.09
N HIS A 218 -19.04 -12.97 6.19
CA HIS A 218 -18.77 -11.96 7.21
C HIS A 218 -17.59 -12.35 8.08
N VAL A 219 -16.80 -11.34 8.49
CA VAL A 219 -15.63 -11.47 9.37
C VAL A 219 -15.77 -10.45 10.51
N GLU A 220 -15.62 -10.89 11.74
CA GLU A 220 -15.61 -10.01 12.91
C GLU A 220 -14.22 -9.41 13.17
N GLY A 221 -14.17 -8.32 13.92
CA GLY A 221 -12.91 -7.68 14.28
C GLY A 221 -11.90 -8.60 15.01
N LYS A 222 -12.38 -9.59 15.78
CA LYS A 222 -11.51 -10.58 16.45
C LYS A 222 -10.85 -11.55 15.45
N ASP A 223 -11.61 -11.96 14.42
CA ASP A 223 -11.21 -12.99 13.44
C ASP A 223 -10.10 -12.48 12.50
N ILE A 224 -9.99 -11.15 12.37
CA ILE A 224 -8.93 -10.50 11.57
C ILE A 224 -7.55 -11.00 12.05
N TYR A 225 -7.31 -10.98 13.37
CA TYR A 225 -6.00 -11.36 13.93
C TYR A 225 -5.78 -12.87 14.02
N GLU A 226 -6.85 -13.67 13.93
CA GLU A 226 -6.81 -15.13 13.87
C GLU A 226 -6.54 -15.66 12.45
N HIS A 227 -6.46 -14.76 11.46
CA HIS A 227 -6.20 -15.06 10.05
C HIS A 227 -7.31 -15.89 9.39
N HIS A 228 -8.57 -15.54 9.65
CA HIS A 228 -9.69 -16.19 9.00
C HIS A 228 -9.81 -15.77 7.53
N ALA A 229 -9.39 -14.54 7.19
CA ALA A 229 -9.38 -14.01 5.82
C ALA A 229 -7.97 -13.54 5.41
N ASP A 230 -7.69 -13.59 4.11
CA ASP A 230 -6.48 -13.06 3.49
C ASP A 230 -6.71 -11.63 2.97
N VAL A 231 -7.98 -11.30 2.68
CA VAL A 231 -8.45 -9.96 2.31
C VAL A 231 -9.68 -9.64 3.12
N VAL A 232 -9.69 -8.50 3.81
CA VAL A 232 -10.85 -8.00 4.54
C VAL A 232 -11.28 -6.69 3.92
N VAL A 233 -12.56 -6.60 3.51
CA VAL A 233 -13.09 -5.41 2.85
C VAL A 233 -14.10 -4.68 3.72
N CYS A 234 -14.09 -3.35 3.61
CA CYS A 234 -14.99 -2.43 4.30
C CYS A 234 -14.99 -1.06 3.61
N ASP A 235 -15.80 -0.12 4.10
CA ASP A 235 -15.61 1.29 3.78
C ASP A 235 -14.35 1.85 4.44
N GLY A 236 -13.89 3.00 3.97
CA GLY A 236 -12.64 3.61 4.45
C GLY A 236 -12.73 4.17 5.87
N PHE A 237 -13.94 4.46 6.39
CA PHE A 237 -14.08 4.87 7.78
C PHE A 237 -13.76 3.71 8.72
N VAL A 238 -14.43 2.57 8.53
CA VAL A 238 -14.20 1.35 9.30
C VAL A 238 -12.76 0.87 9.13
N GLY A 239 -12.26 0.85 7.88
CA GLY A 239 -10.90 0.41 7.62
C GLY A 239 -9.83 1.29 8.26
N ASN A 240 -10.00 2.61 8.25
CA ASN A 240 -9.08 3.51 8.93
C ASN A 240 -9.14 3.36 10.47
N VAL A 241 -10.32 3.10 11.02
CA VAL A 241 -10.46 2.79 12.45
C VAL A 241 -9.71 1.50 12.79
N ILE A 242 -9.90 0.43 12.01
CA ILE A 242 -9.18 -0.84 12.19
C ILE A 242 -7.67 -0.60 12.12
N LEU A 243 -7.19 0.07 11.07
CA LEU A 243 -5.77 0.37 10.85
C LEU A 243 -5.18 1.14 12.05
N LYS A 244 -5.80 2.25 12.44
CA LYS A 244 -5.29 3.11 13.53
C LYS A 244 -5.40 2.46 14.90
N THR A 245 -6.43 1.66 15.15
CA THR A 245 -6.55 0.87 16.39
C THR A 245 -5.46 -0.20 16.44
N SER A 246 -5.19 -0.88 15.33
CA SER A 246 -4.12 -1.89 15.24
C SER A 246 -2.73 -1.28 15.49
N GLU A 247 -2.45 -0.14 14.85
CA GLU A 247 -1.21 0.62 15.07
C GLU A 247 -1.06 1.03 16.55
N GLY A 248 -2.12 1.61 17.13
CA GLY A 248 -2.14 2.04 18.53
C GLY A 248 -2.00 0.89 19.52
N ALA A 249 -2.69 -0.22 19.30
CA ALA A 249 -2.60 -1.42 20.15
C ALA A 249 -1.18 -2.02 20.09
N GLY A 250 -0.58 -2.10 18.90
CA GLY A 250 0.79 -2.57 18.74
C GLY A 250 1.80 -1.69 19.48
N GLN A 251 1.66 -0.36 19.40
CA GLN A 251 2.50 0.58 20.12
C GLN A 251 2.31 0.52 21.63
N PHE A 252 1.07 0.39 22.09
CA PHE A 252 0.72 0.22 23.51
C PHE A 252 1.40 -1.02 24.10
N ILE A 253 1.25 -2.19 23.45
CA ILE A 253 1.87 -3.44 23.90
C ILE A 253 3.41 -3.31 23.92
N ALA A 254 4.01 -2.72 22.87
CA ALA A 254 5.46 -2.53 22.83
C ALA A 254 5.97 -1.61 23.95
N THR A 255 5.21 -0.57 24.30
CA THR A 255 5.55 0.34 25.41
C THR A 255 5.46 -0.38 26.75
N MET A 256 4.36 -1.11 27.01
CA MET A 256 4.20 -1.88 28.25
C MET A 256 5.29 -2.93 28.44
N LEU A 257 5.67 -3.65 27.38
CA LEU A 257 6.78 -4.61 27.44
C LEU A 257 8.11 -3.92 27.78
N ARG A 258 8.36 -2.74 27.21
CA ARG A 258 9.56 -1.97 27.53
C ARG A 258 9.57 -1.52 28.98
N GLU A 259 8.48 -0.94 29.48
CA GLU A 259 8.36 -0.52 30.88
C GLU A 259 8.53 -1.69 31.86
N MET A 260 7.95 -2.84 31.53
CA MET A 260 8.12 -4.08 32.33
C MET A 260 9.60 -4.51 32.40
N ILE A 261 10.33 -4.45 31.27
CA ILE A 261 11.76 -4.81 31.23
C ILE A 261 12.60 -3.76 31.98
N ASP A 262 12.30 -2.48 31.81
CA ASP A 262 13.05 -1.38 32.46
C ASP A 262 12.86 -1.40 33.97
N GLY A 263 11.67 -1.77 34.47
CA GLY A 263 11.36 -1.94 35.86
C GLY A 263 11.84 -3.26 36.48
N ALA A 264 12.33 -4.22 35.69
CA ALA A 264 12.74 -5.53 36.19
C ALA A 264 14.04 -5.47 37.00
N PRO A 265 14.20 -6.36 38.00
CA PRO A 265 15.45 -6.52 38.79
C PRO A 265 16.59 -7.00 37.85
N PRO A 266 17.87 -6.89 38.26
CA PRO A 266 19.02 -7.22 37.42
C PRO A 266 18.95 -8.59 36.73
N LEU A 267 18.46 -9.60 37.44
CA LEU A 267 18.27 -10.95 36.90
C LEU A 267 17.20 -10.99 35.80
N GLY A 268 16.11 -10.24 35.98
CA GLY A 268 15.06 -10.10 34.95
C GLY A 268 15.57 -9.39 33.71
N LYS A 269 16.38 -8.34 33.86
CA LYS A 269 17.04 -7.64 32.72
C LYS A 269 18.01 -8.57 31.98
N ALA A 270 18.77 -9.40 32.69
CA ALA A 270 19.61 -10.42 32.08
C ALA A 270 18.80 -11.43 31.25
N GLY A 271 17.66 -11.89 31.77
CA GLY A 271 16.72 -12.76 31.07
C GLY A 271 16.16 -12.10 29.82
N ALA A 272 15.74 -10.82 29.91
CA ALA A 272 15.25 -10.04 28.74
C ALA A 272 16.34 -9.86 27.68
N PHE A 273 17.60 -9.66 28.08
CA PHE A 273 18.73 -9.58 27.16
C PHE A 273 18.94 -10.88 26.39
N LEU A 274 18.81 -12.04 27.03
CA LEU A 274 18.88 -13.35 26.37
C LEU A 274 17.74 -13.56 25.37
N LEU A 275 16.57 -12.96 25.62
CA LEU A 275 15.40 -13.03 24.74
C LEU A 275 15.39 -11.93 23.66
N LYS A 276 16.38 -11.01 23.66
CA LYS A 276 16.44 -9.90 22.69
C LYS A 276 16.26 -10.35 21.23
N PRO A 277 16.91 -11.42 20.73
CA PRO A 277 16.71 -11.86 19.35
C PRO A 277 15.25 -12.29 19.04
N GLN A 278 14.56 -12.87 20.02
CA GLN A 278 13.15 -13.25 19.89
C GLN A 278 12.24 -12.02 19.88
N PHE A 279 12.52 -11.02 20.72
CA PHE A 279 11.81 -9.75 20.71
C PHE A 279 12.03 -8.98 19.39
N GLU A 280 13.23 -9.02 18.83
CA GLU A 280 13.50 -8.41 17.51
C GLU A 280 12.71 -9.11 16.39
N LYS A 281 12.63 -10.45 16.41
CA LYS A 281 11.81 -11.22 15.46
C LYS A 281 10.32 -10.90 15.60
N LEU A 282 9.81 -10.82 16.85
CA LEU A 282 8.43 -10.43 17.11
C LEU A 282 8.16 -9.02 16.63
N ARG A 283 9.05 -8.07 16.95
CA ARG A 283 8.95 -6.68 16.49
C ARG A 283 8.95 -6.58 14.96
N ALA A 284 9.83 -7.29 14.27
CA ALA A 284 9.88 -7.32 12.82
C ALA A 284 8.56 -7.87 12.22
N ARG A 285 7.95 -8.87 12.87
CA ARG A 285 6.68 -9.46 12.45
C ARG A 285 5.48 -8.53 12.67
N LEU A 286 5.52 -7.71 13.73
CA LEU A 286 4.45 -6.77 14.07
C LEU A 286 4.59 -5.40 13.35
N ARG A 287 5.69 -5.16 12.67
CA ARG A 287 5.94 -3.90 11.97
C ARG A 287 5.15 -3.85 10.67
N TYR A 288 4.21 -2.91 10.59
CA TYR A 288 3.44 -2.62 9.38
C TYR A 288 4.31 -2.04 8.24
N ASP A 289 5.42 -1.34 8.58
CA ASP A 289 6.37 -0.76 7.62
C ASP A 289 7.21 -1.83 6.88
N THR A 290 7.15 -3.08 7.32
CA THR A 290 7.76 -4.23 6.64
C THR A 290 7.14 -4.49 5.27
N TYR A 291 5.85 -4.20 5.11
CA TYR A 291 5.11 -4.49 3.86
C TYR A 291 5.19 -3.39 2.80
N GLY A 292 5.95 -2.32 3.07
CA GLY A 292 6.35 -1.37 2.03
C GLY A 292 5.27 -0.41 1.55
N GLY A 293 4.54 0.21 2.48
CA GLY A 293 3.54 1.23 2.17
C GLY A 293 2.21 0.64 1.67
N ALA A 294 1.25 1.51 1.41
CA ALA A 294 -0.11 1.17 1.00
C ALA A 294 -0.35 1.67 -0.45
N PRO A 295 -0.60 0.78 -1.42
CA PRO A 295 -0.95 1.20 -2.76
C PRO A 295 -2.34 1.83 -2.81
N LEU A 296 -2.49 2.83 -3.69
CA LEU A 296 -3.76 3.37 -4.13
C LEU A 296 -4.28 2.50 -5.28
N LEU A 297 -5.08 1.50 -4.95
CA LEU A 297 -5.63 0.56 -5.94
C LEU A 297 -6.69 1.23 -6.81
N GLY A 298 -6.82 0.80 -8.05
CA GLY A 298 -7.85 1.26 -8.97
C GLY A 298 -7.52 2.53 -9.76
N LEU A 299 -6.33 3.12 -9.58
CA LEU A 299 -5.79 4.17 -10.46
C LEU A 299 -5.11 3.55 -11.69
N ARG A 300 -5.04 4.30 -12.81
CA ARG A 300 -4.30 3.90 -14.04
C ARG A 300 -2.79 4.07 -13.91
N GLY A 301 -2.26 4.10 -12.69
CA GLY A 301 -0.84 4.22 -12.40
C GLY A 301 -0.57 3.74 -10.98
N ALA A 302 0.56 3.12 -10.76
CA ALA A 302 0.95 2.65 -9.45
C ALA A 302 1.33 3.85 -8.57
N CYS A 303 0.56 4.05 -7.48
CA CYS A 303 0.81 5.08 -6.48
C CYS A 303 0.90 4.43 -5.11
N ILE A 304 1.99 4.65 -4.39
CA ILE A 304 2.22 4.05 -3.08
C ILE A 304 2.36 5.14 -2.03
N VAL A 305 1.49 5.08 -1.02
CA VAL A 305 1.54 5.97 0.14
C VAL A 305 2.31 5.30 1.25
N THR A 306 3.18 6.05 1.94
CA THR A 306 3.79 5.62 3.19
C THR A 306 3.39 6.55 4.34
N HIS A 307 3.63 6.14 5.57
CA HIS A 307 3.30 6.96 6.74
C HIS A 307 4.19 8.21 6.80
N GLY A 308 3.67 9.37 7.23
CA GLY A 308 4.45 10.62 7.36
C GLY A 308 5.70 10.48 8.21
N ARG A 309 5.70 9.60 9.21
CA ARG A 309 6.85 9.28 10.07
C ARG A 309 7.76 8.18 9.53
N SER A 310 7.63 7.81 8.26
CA SER A 310 8.46 6.76 7.65
C SER A 310 9.95 7.06 7.81
N ASN A 311 10.69 6.04 8.20
CA ASN A 311 12.14 6.06 8.25
C ASN A 311 12.71 5.45 6.95
N ARG A 312 14.03 5.51 6.79
CA ARG A 312 14.73 4.98 5.61
C ARG A 312 14.42 3.52 5.27
N VAL A 313 14.16 2.68 6.28
CA VAL A 313 13.81 1.26 6.06
C VAL A 313 12.38 1.14 5.50
N ALA A 314 11.44 1.92 6.01
CA ALA A 314 10.08 1.98 5.48
C ALA A 314 10.04 2.48 4.03
N ILE A 315 10.82 3.52 3.71
CA ILE A 315 10.95 4.06 2.35
C ILE A 315 11.59 3.02 1.41
N HIS A 316 12.69 2.40 1.84
CA HIS A 316 13.32 1.31 1.10
C HIS A 316 12.32 0.18 0.76
N ASN A 317 11.58 -0.30 1.76
CA ASN A 317 10.58 -1.35 1.56
C ASN A 317 9.45 -0.89 0.62
N ALA A 318 9.03 0.38 0.70
CA ALA A 318 8.01 0.94 -0.18
C ALA A 318 8.49 1.02 -1.64
N ILE A 319 9.74 1.35 -1.88
CA ILE A 319 10.34 1.32 -3.21
C ILE A 319 10.35 -0.12 -3.76
N ARG A 320 10.74 -1.10 -2.93
CA ARG A 320 10.74 -2.53 -3.32
C ARG A 320 9.34 -3.05 -3.62
N ASN A 321 8.35 -2.67 -2.80
CA ASN A 321 6.95 -2.99 -3.05
C ASN A 321 6.46 -2.36 -4.36
N ALA A 322 6.73 -1.07 -4.59
CA ALA A 322 6.38 -0.39 -5.83
C ALA A 322 6.94 -1.12 -7.06
N ALA A 323 8.21 -1.51 -7.02
CA ALA A 323 8.84 -2.27 -8.09
C ALA A 323 8.14 -3.62 -8.34
N ALA A 324 7.88 -4.37 -7.28
CA ALA A 324 7.20 -5.67 -7.39
C ALA A 324 5.77 -5.55 -7.97
N LEU A 325 5.02 -4.50 -7.61
CA LEU A 325 3.69 -4.24 -8.14
C LEU A 325 3.71 -3.91 -9.64
N VAL A 326 4.73 -3.14 -10.08
CA VAL A 326 4.95 -2.82 -11.49
C VAL A 326 5.36 -4.07 -12.27
N GLU A 327 6.38 -4.80 -11.80
CA GLU A 327 6.92 -6.00 -12.45
C GLU A 327 5.86 -7.10 -12.61
N ARG A 328 4.98 -7.25 -11.60
CA ARG A 328 3.90 -8.24 -11.61
C ARG A 328 2.60 -7.72 -12.22
N ASN A 329 2.64 -6.53 -12.83
CA ASN A 329 1.53 -5.92 -13.56
C ASN A 329 0.20 -5.87 -12.78
N LEU A 330 0.23 -5.26 -11.58
CA LEU A 330 -0.96 -5.12 -10.72
C LEU A 330 -2.16 -4.51 -11.46
N ILE A 331 -1.94 -3.44 -12.23
CA ILE A 331 -3.01 -2.73 -12.96
C ILE A 331 -3.69 -3.69 -13.94
N GLY A 332 -2.92 -4.38 -14.78
CA GLY A 332 -3.47 -5.35 -15.73
C GLY A 332 -4.15 -6.54 -15.05
N THR A 333 -3.70 -6.94 -13.85
CA THR A 333 -4.36 -7.99 -13.06
C THR A 333 -5.74 -7.54 -12.57
N ILE A 334 -5.87 -6.28 -12.11
CA ILE A 334 -7.15 -5.69 -11.72
C ILE A 334 -8.08 -5.58 -12.94
N GLU A 335 -7.57 -5.08 -14.08
CA GLU A 335 -8.36 -4.98 -15.34
C GLU A 335 -8.88 -6.35 -15.79
N ALA A 336 -8.05 -7.38 -15.73
CA ALA A 336 -8.45 -8.74 -16.08
C ALA A 336 -9.51 -9.30 -15.14
N SER A 337 -9.45 -9.00 -13.83
CA SER A 337 -10.45 -9.40 -12.85
C SER A 337 -11.81 -8.76 -13.13
N LEU A 338 -11.82 -7.46 -13.45
CA LEU A 338 -13.03 -6.72 -13.82
C LEU A 338 -13.66 -7.25 -15.12
N SER A 339 -12.83 -7.53 -16.13
CA SER A 339 -13.32 -8.02 -17.42
C SER A 339 -14.01 -9.38 -17.30
N LYS A 340 -13.53 -10.24 -16.42
CA LYS A 340 -14.19 -11.53 -16.12
C LYS A 340 -15.57 -11.33 -15.49
N THR A 341 -15.67 -10.40 -14.54
CA THR A 341 -16.95 -10.06 -13.87
C THR A 341 -17.99 -9.50 -14.84
N LEU A 342 -17.56 -8.73 -15.85
CA LEU A 342 -18.47 -8.16 -16.86
C LEU A 342 -18.83 -9.16 -17.97
N ALA A 343 -18.05 -10.22 -18.16
CA ALA A 343 -18.27 -11.24 -19.19
C ALA A 343 -19.18 -12.41 -18.73
N GLU A 344 -19.32 -12.62 -17.43
CA GLU A 344 -20.24 -13.62 -16.87
C GLU A 344 -21.61 -12.95 -16.64
N PRO A 345 -22.67 -13.35 -17.40
CA PRO A 345 -24.02 -12.82 -17.14
C PRO A 345 -24.46 -13.25 -15.74
N SER A 346 -24.96 -12.30 -14.95
CA SER A 346 -25.59 -12.57 -13.66
C SER A 346 -26.59 -13.71 -13.82
N ALA A 347 -26.49 -14.72 -12.98
CA ALA A 347 -27.43 -15.88 -12.97
C ALA A 347 -28.89 -15.45 -12.70
N ALA A 348 -29.15 -14.16 -12.45
CA ALA A 348 -30.48 -13.59 -12.23
C ALA A 348 -31.24 -13.25 -13.52
N GLU A 349 -30.64 -13.34 -14.71
CA GLU A 349 -31.33 -13.07 -16.00
C GLU A 349 -31.79 -14.34 -16.73
N VAL A 350 -31.70 -15.53 -16.11
CA VAL A 350 -32.12 -16.82 -16.69
C VAL A 350 -33.28 -17.43 -15.88
N THR A 351 -34.32 -16.65 -15.59
CA THR A 351 -35.63 -17.22 -15.16
C THR A 351 -36.78 -16.39 -15.72
#